data_8fb95ab8e50cbee71f3b6d7cb54e87bc
#
_entry.id   8fb95ab8e50cbee71f3b6d7cb54e87bc
#
_cell.length_a   1.000
_cell.length_b   1.000
_cell.length_c   1.000
_cell.angle_alpha   90.00
_cell.angle_beta   90.00
_cell.angle_gamma   90.00
#
_symmetry.space_group_name_H-M   'P 1'
#
loop_
_entity.id
_entity.type
_entity.pdbx_description
1 polymer ?
#
loop_
_entity_poly.entity_id
_entity_poly.type
_entity_poly.pdbx_seq_one_letter_code
_entity_poly.pdbx_strand_id
1 'polypeptide(L)'
;MAIFAPQNGFRHFLRMQTADKPFRGLYTLNGFDAALLFPYFAVMILLAIYGIHRYTMVYLYYKHKKAYNPEPLSHFDELPPVTVQLPIYNEQFVIDRLIEAICAMQYPKDKLEIQLLDDSTDETQHVAASIVERYAALGHPIVYIHRTNRHGFKAGALDEGLKVAKGDLIAIFDADFVPPPDWLMKVVHHFTEPSIGMVQTRWTHLNRNYSFLTQVEAILLDGHFVLEHGGRSRAGVFFNFNGTAGMWRREAIDEAGGWQHDTLTEDTDLSYRAQLKGWKFKYLQDVECPAELPIYGSVRYRGGIEPLVRPWQDGAAFRWVREMYREHRGDWSRWTEIRQAIDA
;
A
#
# COMPACT_ATOMS: atom_id res chain seq x y z
N MET A 1 -64.40 25.23 19.37
CA MET A 1 -63.54 24.48 18.42
C MET A 1 -62.09 24.78 18.79
N ALA A 2 -61.48 23.95 19.66
CA ALA A 2 -60.17 24.17 20.22
C ALA A 2 -59.18 23.19 19.54
N ILE A 3 -58.16 23.72 18.88
CA ILE A 3 -57.13 22.98 18.16
C ILE A 3 -56.11 22.53 19.20
N PHE A 4 -56.01 21.23 19.41
CA PHE A 4 -54.98 20.58 20.23
C PHE A 4 -53.62 20.65 19.52
N ALA A 5 -52.64 21.24 20.19
CA ALA A 5 -51.25 21.23 19.77
C ALA A 5 -50.53 19.99 20.36
N PRO A 6 -49.84 19.15 19.56
CA PRO A 6 -49.14 17.95 20.04
C PRO A 6 -47.67 18.28 20.37
N GLN A 7 -47.39 19.09 21.38
CA GLN A 7 -45.99 19.40 21.72
C GLN A 7 -45.46 18.77 23.02
N ASN A 8 -46.23 17.96 23.72
CA ASN A 8 -45.82 17.46 25.05
C ASN A 8 -45.49 15.93 25.10
N GLY A 9 -45.71 15.17 24.05
CA GLY A 9 -45.54 13.71 24.11
C GLY A 9 -44.07 13.26 24.28
N PHE A 10 -43.17 13.83 23.53
CA PHE A 10 -41.74 13.41 23.56
C PHE A 10 -41.04 13.87 24.87
N ARG A 11 -41.32 15.08 25.33
CA ARG A 11 -40.79 15.55 26.62
C ARG A 11 -41.39 14.80 27.82
N HIS A 12 -42.65 14.34 27.72
CA HIS A 12 -43.28 13.54 28.76
C HIS A 12 -42.76 12.10 28.76
N PHE A 13 -42.51 11.52 27.59
CA PHE A 13 -41.87 10.20 27.42
C PHE A 13 -40.45 10.18 28.01
N LEU A 14 -39.66 11.19 27.73
CA LEU A 14 -38.28 11.30 28.30
C LEU A 14 -38.34 11.52 29.84
N ARG A 15 -39.34 12.26 30.38
CA ARG A 15 -39.52 12.40 31.81
C ARG A 15 -39.97 11.14 32.53
N MET A 16 -40.81 10.31 31.91
CA MET A 16 -41.24 9.03 32.51
C MET A 16 -40.14 7.99 32.60
N GLN A 17 -39.21 7.97 31.67
CA GLN A 17 -38.06 7.02 31.72
C GLN A 17 -37.00 7.40 32.76
N THR A 18 -36.96 8.67 33.22
CA THR A 18 -35.99 9.15 34.20
C THR A 18 -36.50 9.19 35.64
N ALA A 19 -37.79 8.92 35.86
CA ALA A 19 -38.46 9.16 37.15
C ALA A 19 -38.13 8.15 38.26
N ASP A 20 -37.74 6.91 37.93
CA ASP A 20 -37.58 5.82 38.90
C ASP A 20 -36.23 5.11 38.90
N LYS A 21 -35.13 5.82 38.63
CA LYS A 21 -33.80 5.18 38.64
C LYS A 21 -32.94 5.66 39.80
N PRO A 22 -32.20 4.74 40.47
CA PRO A 22 -31.34 5.02 41.62
C PRO A 22 -30.17 5.97 41.33
N PHE A 23 -30.05 6.47 40.10
CA PHE A 23 -29.00 7.37 39.63
C PHE A 23 -29.48 8.80 39.35
N ARG A 24 -30.54 9.24 39.99
CA ARG A 24 -31.20 10.55 39.77
C ARG A 24 -30.26 11.78 39.84
N GLY A 25 -29.07 11.66 40.46
CA GLY A 25 -28.09 12.75 40.58
C GLY A 25 -26.98 12.75 39.53
N LEU A 26 -26.83 11.65 38.73
CA LEU A 26 -25.75 11.49 37.78
C LEU A 26 -26.09 11.97 36.35
N TYR A 27 -27.32 12.37 36.08
CA TYR A 27 -27.79 12.70 34.72
C TYR A 27 -28.14 14.16 34.49
N THR A 28 -27.75 15.04 35.37
CA THR A 28 -27.86 16.49 35.10
C THR A 28 -26.62 16.92 34.32
N LEU A 29 -26.76 17.00 33.01
CA LEU A 29 -25.72 17.56 32.13
C LEU A 29 -25.45 19.01 32.58
N ASN A 30 -24.22 19.24 33.00
CA ASN A 30 -23.70 20.59 33.23
C ASN A 30 -22.92 21.09 32.00
N GLY A 31 -22.50 22.35 32.01
CA GLY A 31 -21.77 22.92 30.87
C GLY A 31 -20.47 22.24 30.57
N PHE A 32 -19.79 21.65 31.58
CA PHE A 32 -18.56 20.88 31.41
C PHE A 32 -18.84 19.54 30.73
N ASP A 33 -19.90 18.83 31.17
CA ASP A 33 -20.30 17.56 30.51
C ASP A 33 -20.65 17.79 29.04
N ALA A 34 -21.38 18.85 28.73
CA ALA A 34 -21.71 19.19 27.34
C ALA A 34 -20.45 19.49 26.51
N ALA A 35 -19.48 20.21 27.11
CA ALA A 35 -18.21 20.51 26.44
C ALA A 35 -17.37 19.25 26.12
N LEU A 36 -17.49 18.18 26.91
CA LEU A 36 -16.84 16.90 26.66
C LEU A 36 -17.64 16.00 25.72
N LEU A 37 -18.95 15.90 25.91
CA LEU A 37 -19.80 15.00 25.14
C LEU A 37 -19.99 15.46 23.70
N PHE A 38 -20.02 16.76 23.45
CA PHE A 38 -20.17 17.25 22.07
C PHE A 38 -19.03 16.82 21.16
N PRO A 39 -17.75 17.08 21.48
CA PRO A 39 -16.64 16.62 20.65
C PRO A 39 -16.56 15.08 20.59
N TYR A 40 -16.86 14.38 21.69
CA TYR A 40 -16.91 12.93 21.70
C TYR A 40 -17.91 12.37 20.67
N PHE A 41 -19.17 12.84 20.69
CA PHE A 41 -20.16 12.40 19.73
C PHE A 41 -19.86 12.88 18.32
N ALA A 42 -19.25 14.04 18.13
CA ALA A 42 -18.80 14.51 16.81
C ALA A 42 -17.76 13.55 16.22
N VAL A 43 -16.76 13.14 17.00
CA VAL A 43 -15.77 12.15 16.58
C VAL A 43 -16.44 10.80 16.31
N MET A 44 -17.34 10.33 17.18
CA MET A 44 -18.05 9.07 16.95
C MET A 44 -18.89 9.08 15.67
N ILE A 45 -19.53 10.21 15.35
CA ILE A 45 -20.29 10.37 14.09
C ILE A 45 -19.34 10.34 12.88
N LEU A 46 -18.19 11.02 12.94
CA LEU A 46 -17.19 10.98 11.89
C LEU A 46 -16.66 9.56 11.66
N LEU A 47 -16.37 8.83 12.75
CA LEU A 47 -15.95 7.43 12.66
C LEU A 47 -17.06 6.53 12.08
N ALA A 48 -18.32 6.78 12.45
CA ALA A 48 -19.45 6.05 11.88
C ALA A 48 -19.61 6.32 10.36
N ILE A 49 -19.46 7.57 9.93
CA ILE A 49 -19.47 7.94 8.50
C ILE A 49 -18.32 7.25 7.76
N TYR A 50 -17.11 7.24 8.33
CA TYR A 50 -15.98 6.51 7.78
C TYR A 50 -16.27 5.00 7.72
N GLY A 51 -16.92 4.44 8.74
CA GLY A 51 -17.36 3.04 8.73
C GLY A 51 -18.30 2.69 7.58
N ILE A 52 -19.18 3.62 7.18
CA ILE A 52 -20.09 3.44 6.02
C ILE A 52 -19.29 3.19 4.73
N HIS A 53 -18.13 3.83 4.57
CA HIS A 53 -17.26 3.60 3.42
C HIS A 53 -16.90 2.12 3.26
N ARG A 54 -16.59 1.42 4.34
CA ARG A 54 -16.28 -0.02 4.31
C ARG A 54 -17.45 -0.86 3.79
N TYR A 55 -18.66 -0.57 4.24
CA TYR A 55 -19.87 -1.23 3.72
C TYR A 55 -20.09 -0.92 2.25
N THR A 56 -19.81 0.30 1.81
CA THR A 56 -19.87 0.67 0.40
C THR A 56 -18.91 -0.18 -0.46
N MET A 57 -17.69 -0.42 0.00
CA MET A 57 -16.73 -1.28 -0.71
C MET A 57 -17.23 -2.73 -0.81
N VAL A 58 -17.76 -3.29 0.27
CA VAL A 58 -18.37 -4.62 0.27
C VAL A 58 -19.55 -4.68 -0.70
N TYR A 59 -20.42 -3.67 -0.68
CA TYR A 59 -21.54 -3.55 -1.62
C TYR A 59 -21.07 -3.51 -3.07
N LEU A 60 -20.08 -2.68 -3.41
CA LEU A 60 -19.50 -2.58 -4.76
C LEU A 60 -18.91 -3.92 -5.21
N TYR A 61 -18.18 -4.60 -4.33
CA TYR A 61 -17.62 -5.91 -4.61
C TYR A 61 -18.69 -6.92 -5.03
N TYR A 62 -19.77 -7.07 -4.26
CA TYR A 62 -20.84 -8.02 -4.58
C TYR A 62 -21.68 -7.58 -5.77
N LYS A 63 -21.98 -6.30 -5.89
CA LYS A 63 -22.75 -5.73 -7.01
C LYS A 63 -22.04 -5.97 -8.34
N HIS A 64 -20.72 -5.78 -8.39
CA HIS A 64 -19.92 -5.91 -9.60
C HIS A 64 -19.15 -7.24 -9.69
N LYS A 65 -19.49 -8.23 -8.87
CA LYS A 65 -18.78 -9.53 -8.84
C LYS A 65 -18.68 -10.20 -10.21
N LYS A 66 -19.74 -10.10 -11.03
CA LYS A 66 -19.80 -10.69 -12.38
C LYS A 66 -19.02 -9.89 -13.44
N ALA A 67 -18.61 -8.66 -13.14
CA ALA A 67 -17.84 -7.82 -14.07
C ALA A 67 -16.33 -8.14 -14.03
N TYR A 68 -15.90 -9.01 -13.12
CA TYR A 68 -14.51 -9.43 -13.05
C TYR A 68 -14.15 -10.30 -14.24
N ASN A 69 -13.16 -9.87 -15.00
CA ASN A 69 -12.55 -10.63 -16.08
C ASN A 69 -11.05 -10.71 -15.84
N PRO A 70 -10.50 -11.88 -15.47
CA PRO A 70 -9.07 -12.08 -15.26
C PRO A 70 -8.29 -12.14 -16.57
N GLU A 71 -8.95 -12.42 -17.68
CA GLU A 71 -8.28 -12.62 -18.97
C GLU A 71 -7.88 -11.29 -19.62
N PRO A 72 -6.73 -11.24 -20.31
CA PRO A 72 -6.37 -10.13 -21.17
C PRO A 72 -7.29 -10.06 -22.39
N LEU A 73 -7.43 -8.88 -23.00
CA LEU A 73 -8.23 -8.73 -24.23
C LEU A 73 -7.59 -9.44 -25.43
N SER A 74 -6.28 -9.48 -25.46
CA SER A 74 -5.47 -10.17 -26.47
C SER A 74 -4.09 -10.51 -25.88
N HIS A 75 -3.29 -11.25 -26.65
CA HIS A 75 -1.93 -11.58 -26.27
C HIS A 75 -0.97 -10.88 -27.22
N PHE A 76 0.21 -10.50 -26.70
CA PHE A 76 1.30 -10.03 -27.54
C PHE A 76 1.82 -11.17 -28.41
N ASP A 77 1.96 -10.96 -29.71
CA ASP A 77 2.66 -11.86 -30.61
C ASP A 77 4.17 -11.82 -30.34
N GLU A 78 4.71 -10.63 -30.08
CA GLU A 78 6.05 -10.37 -29.63
C GLU A 78 6.02 -9.68 -28.28
N LEU A 79 6.63 -10.31 -27.25
CA LEU A 79 6.65 -9.78 -25.90
C LEU A 79 7.39 -8.45 -25.83
N PRO A 80 6.86 -7.44 -25.12
CA PRO A 80 7.53 -6.15 -24.94
C PRO A 80 8.74 -6.28 -24.00
N PRO A 81 9.69 -5.34 -24.05
CA PRO A 81 10.75 -5.28 -23.03
C PRO A 81 10.20 -4.88 -21.67
N VAL A 82 10.66 -5.57 -20.63
CA VAL A 82 10.27 -5.34 -19.22
C VAL A 82 11.50 -5.02 -18.40
N THR A 83 11.44 -3.98 -17.58
CA THR A 83 12.38 -3.71 -16.49
C THR A 83 11.74 -4.07 -15.16
N VAL A 84 12.40 -4.91 -14.37
CA VAL A 84 12.01 -5.22 -12.99
C VAL A 84 12.86 -4.38 -12.05
N GLN A 85 12.24 -3.52 -11.24
CA GLN A 85 12.89 -2.66 -10.26
C GLN A 85 12.73 -3.24 -8.85
N LEU A 86 13.87 -3.40 -8.16
CA LEU A 86 13.96 -3.98 -6.82
C LEU A 86 14.59 -2.95 -5.88
N PRO A 87 13.80 -2.02 -5.30
CA PRO A 87 14.30 -1.06 -4.33
C PRO A 87 14.60 -1.76 -3.01
N ILE A 88 15.82 -1.57 -2.47
CA ILE A 88 16.27 -2.16 -1.20
C ILE A 88 16.90 -1.12 -0.28
N TYR A 89 16.78 -1.33 1.03
CA TYR A 89 17.42 -0.50 2.06
C TYR A 89 17.68 -1.29 3.34
N ASN A 90 18.96 -1.66 3.63
CA ASN A 90 19.38 -2.37 4.84
C ASN A 90 18.66 -3.71 5.06
N GLU A 91 18.48 -4.50 3.98
CA GLU A 91 17.66 -5.73 3.96
C GLU A 91 18.46 -6.97 3.56
N GLN A 92 19.71 -7.10 4.05
CA GLN A 92 20.67 -8.15 3.68
C GLN A 92 20.14 -9.59 3.78
N PHE A 93 19.14 -9.86 4.63
CA PHE A 93 18.66 -11.22 4.90
C PHE A 93 17.62 -11.75 3.89
N VAL A 94 17.04 -10.86 3.10
CA VAL A 94 15.95 -11.23 2.15
C VAL A 94 16.36 -11.08 0.68
N ILE A 95 17.46 -10.38 0.39
CA ILE A 95 17.90 -10.07 -0.98
C ILE A 95 18.17 -11.33 -1.79
N ASP A 96 18.85 -12.34 -1.26
CA ASP A 96 19.20 -13.54 -2.01
C ASP A 96 17.94 -14.28 -2.48
N ARG A 97 16.96 -14.44 -1.59
CA ARG A 97 15.64 -15.01 -1.91
C ARG A 97 14.88 -14.21 -2.96
N LEU A 98 14.89 -12.87 -2.85
CA LEU A 98 14.25 -12.00 -3.83
C LEU A 98 14.88 -12.17 -5.21
N ILE A 99 16.22 -12.06 -5.32
CA ILE A 99 16.94 -12.14 -6.59
C ILE A 99 16.77 -13.55 -7.21
N GLU A 100 16.81 -14.61 -6.40
CA GLU A 100 16.53 -15.97 -6.84
C GLU A 100 15.14 -16.07 -7.48
N ALA A 101 14.10 -15.57 -6.80
CA ALA A 101 12.72 -15.59 -7.31
C ALA A 101 12.57 -14.79 -8.62
N ILE A 102 13.18 -13.60 -8.69
CA ILE A 102 13.13 -12.75 -9.89
C ILE A 102 13.90 -13.38 -11.05
N CYS A 103 15.08 -13.94 -10.82
CA CYS A 103 15.87 -14.62 -11.85
C CYS A 103 15.23 -15.93 -12.33
N ALA A 104 14.33 -16.54 -11.54
CA ALA A 104 13.54 -17.71 -11.93
C ALA A 104 12.31 -17.34 -12.79
N MET A 105 12.01 -16.08 -13.03
CA MET A 105 10.87 -15.66 -13.83
C MET A 105 10.98 -16.12 -15.28
N GLN A 106 9.87 -16.63 -15.79
CA GLN A 106 9.70 -17.10 -17.17
C GLN A 106 9.47 -15.90 -18.09
N TYR A 107 10.57 -15.32 -18.57
CA TYR A 107 10.53 -14.24 -19.57
C TYR A 107 11.80 -14.31 -20.44
N PRO A 108 11.74 -13.95 -21.75
CA PRO A 108 12.93 -13.93 -22.61
C PRO A 108 14.00 -13.00 -22.03
N LYS A 109 15.22 -13.52 -21.88
CA LYS A 109 16.32 -12.77 -21.22
C LYS A 109 16.74 -11.53 -22.01
N ASP A 110 16.57 -11.52 -23.30
CA ASP A 110 16.83 -10.38 -24.20
C ASP A 110 15.75 -9.29 -24.12
N LYS A 111 14.58 -9.61 -23.53
CA LYS A 111 13.45 -8.69 -23.27
C LYS A 111 13.30 -8.35 -21.79
N LEU A 112 14.18 -8.84 -20.92
CA LEU A 112 14.14 -8.62 -19.48
C LEU A 112 15.35 -7.78 -19.05
N GLU A 113 15.13 -6.84 -18.17
CA GLU A 113 16.14 -6.14 -17.39
C GLU A 113 15.77 -6.22 -15.92
N ILE A 114 16.72 -6.50 -15.04
CA ILE A 114 16.53 -6.51 -13.59
C ILE A 114 17.43 -5.45 -13.00
N GLN A 115 16.87 -4.48 -12.28
CA GLN A 115 17.59 -3.40 -11.60
C GLN A 115 17.48 -3.58 -10.09
N LEU A 116 18.58 -3.90 -9.41
CA LEU A 116 18.66 -3.83 -7.96
C LEU A 116 19.04 -2.39 -7.57
N LEU A 117 18.06 -1.67 -6.99
CA LEU A 117 18.18 -0.25 -6.62
C LEU A 117 18.51 -0.16 -5.14
N ASP A 118 19.77 0.05 -4.81
CA ASP A 118 20.28 -0.05 -3.44
C ASP A 118 20.58 1.32 -2.82
N ASP A 119 19.86 1.65 -1.76
CA ASP A 119 20.07 2.83 -0.91
C ASP A 119 20.72 2.49 0.44
N SER A 120 21.19 1.26 0.62
CA SER A 120 21.68 0.77 1.90
C SER A 120 22.94 1.50 2.37
N THR A 121 23.11 1.53 3.68
CA THR A 121 24.23 2.18 4.37
C THR A 121 25.01 1.20 5.27
N ASP A 122 24.63 -0.08 5.26
CA ASP A 122 25.25 -1.14 6.05
C ASP A 122 25.85 -2.25 5.17
N GLU A 123 26.13 -3.42 5.72
CA GLU A 123 26.70 -4.59 5.03
C GLU A 123 25.85 -5.08 3.84
N THR A 124 24.59 -4.63 3.75
CA THR A 124 23.68 -4.96 2.64
C THR A 124 24.33 -4.64 1.28
N GLN A 125 25.09 -3.54 1.18
CA GLN A 125 25.77 -3.13 -0.05
C GLN A 125 26.71 -4.23 -0.59
N HIS A 126 27.54 -4.77 0.29
CA HIS A 126 28.52 -5.81 -0.09
C HIS A 126 27.82 -7.11 -0.46
N VAL A 127 26.80 -7.49 0.31
CA VAL A 127 26.00 -8.68 0.06
C VAL A 127 25.26 -8.54 -1.28
N ALA A 128 24.59 -7.41 -1.52
CA ALA A 128 23.85 -7.13 -2.74
C ALA A 128 24.74 -7.15 -3.99
N ALA A 129 25.88 -6.45 -3.94
CA ALA A 129 26.85 -6.42 -5.05
C ALA A 129 27.35 -7.83 -5.40
N SER A 130 27.73 -8.61 -4.39
CA SER A 130 28.21 -10.00 -4.58
C SER A 130 27.13 -10.91 -5.19
N ILE A 131 25.88 -10.79 -4.75
CA ILE A 131 24.78 -11.58 -5.29
C ILE A 131 24.52 -11.20 -6.76
N VAL A 132 24.46 -9.90 -7.08
CA VAL A 132 24.26 -9.42 -8.45
C VAL A 132 25.38 -9.93 -9.36
N GLU A 133 26.65 -9.84 -8.94
CA GLU A 133 27.78 -10.36 -9.72
C GLU A 133 27.64 -11.86 -10.01
N ARG A 134 27.23 -12.66 -9.00
CA ARG A 134 26.99 -14.09 -9.15
C ARG A 134 25.91 -14.40 -10.19
N TYR A 135 24.75 -13.71 -10.14
CA TYR A 135 23.66 -13.95 -11.08
C TYR A 135 23.95 -13.39 -12.48
N ALA A 136 24.67 -12.28 -12.58
CA ALA A 136 25.14 -11.74 -13.85
C ALA A 136 26.12 -12.74 -14.54
N ALA A 137 27.02 -13.34 -13.77
CA ALA A 137 27.91 -14.39 -14.27
C ALA A 137 27.20 -15.66 -14.79
N LEU A 138 25.99 -15.94 -14.24
CA LEU A 138 25.09 -17.01 -14.72
C LEU A 138 24.26 -16.57 -15.95
N GLY A 139 24.50 -15.38 -16.48
CA GLY A 139 23.84 -14.86 -17.67
C GLY A 139 22.43 -14.33 -17.43
N HIS A 140 22.10 -13.88 -16.19
CA HIS A 140 20.89 -13.13 -15.93
C HIS A 140 21.08 -11.64 -16.24
N PRO A 141 20.07 -10.94 -16.82
CA PRO A 141 20.16 -9.53 -17.21
C PRO A 141 19.95 -8.60 -16.01
N ILE A 142 20.79 -8.75 -14.97
CA ILE A 142 20.70 -8.02 -13.71
C ILE A 142 21.81 -6.98 -13.61
N VAL A 143 21.45 -5.77 -13.14
CA VAL A 143 22.35 -4.66 -12.89
C VAL A 143 22.19 -4.15 -11.47
N TYR A 144 23.31 -3.72 -10.87
CA TYR A 144 23.35 -3.11 -9.54
C TYR A 144 23.45 -1.60 -9.67
N ILE A 145 22.52 -0.89 -9.07
CA ILE A 145 22.48 0.57 -9.05
C ILE A 145 22.48 1.02 -7.60
N HIS A 146 23.63 1.44 -7.11
CA HIS A 146 23.79 1.96 -5.75
C HIS A 146 23.79 3.48 -5.74
N ARG A 147 23.04 4.07 -4.81
CA ARG A 147 23.03 5.52 -4.57
C ARG A 147 23.69 5.86 -3.24
N THR A 148 24.61 6.82 -3.28
CA THR A 148 25.28 7.31 -2.06
C THR A 148 24.42 8.30 -1.26
N ASN A 149 23.42 8.89 -1.91
CA ASN A 149 22.43 9.74 -1.27
C ASN A 149 21.07 9.06 -1.33
N ARG A 150 20.32 9.07 -0.25
CA ARG A 150 18.98 8.51 -0.14
C ARG A 150 17.89 9.56 -0.39
N HIS A 151 18.19 10.58 -1.21
CA HIS A 151 17.23 11.64 -1.50
C HIS A 151 15.97 11.07 -2.16
N GLY A 152 14.80 11.39 -1.62
CA GLY A 152 13.52 10.90 -2.11
C GLY A 152 13.23 9.43 -1.75
N PHE A 153 14.04 8.79 -0.89
CA PHE A 153 13.82 7.41 -0.41
C PHE A 153 13.51 6.44 -1.56
N LYS A 154 12.51 5.59 -1.41
CA LYS A 154 12.07 4.62 -2.42
C LYS A 154 11.66 5.29 -3.75
N ALA A 155 10.89 6.39 -3.68
CA ALA A 155 10.51 7.15 -4.88
C ALA A 155 11.73 7.62 -5.66
N GLY A 156 12.73 8.17 -4.97
CA GLY A 156 13.99 8.59 -5.60
C GLY A 156 14.78 7.42 -6.19
N ALA A 157 14.78 6.24 -5.57
CA ALA A 157 15.41 5.05 -6.12
C ALA A 157 14.72 4.60 -7.42
N LEU A 158 13.40 4.52 -7.40
CA LEU A 158 12.59 4.17 -8.57
C LEU A 158 12.77 5.16 -9.72
N ASP A 159 12.82 6.47 -9.42
CA ASP A 159 13.04 7.53 -10.41
C ASP A 159 14.43 7.42 -11.07
N GLU A 160 15.49 7.23 -10.26
CA GLU A 160 16.85 7.04 -10.81
C GLU A 160 16.95 5.76 -11.66
N GLY A 161 16.34 4.66 -11.21
CA GLY A 161 16.26 3.43 -11.99
C GLY A 161 15.49 3.62 -13.29
N LEU A 162 14.40 4.39 -13.28
CA LEU A 162 13.58 4.67 -14.45
C LEU A 162 14.35 5.41 -15.56
N LYS A 163 15.28 6.32 -15.21
CA LYS A 163 16.08 7.08 -16.17
C LYS A 163 16.94 6.18 -17.07
N VAL A 164 17.38 5.05 -16.55
CA VAL A 164 18.25 4.08 -17.26
C VAL A 164 17.52 2.78 -17.65
N ALA A 165 16.25 2.65 -17.28
CA ALA A 165 15.42 1.49 -17.60
C ALA A 165 15.23 1.35 -19.11
N LYS A 166 15.30 0.11 -19.62
CA LYS A 166 15.14 -0.23 -21.04
C LYS A 166 13.73 -0.73 -21.38
N GLY A 167 12.97 -1.12 -20.35
CA GLY A 167 11.63 -1.67 -20.51
C GLY A 167 10.58 -0.63 -20.84
N ASP A 168 9.63 -1.00 -21.72
CA ASP A 168 8.40 -0.26 -21.95
C ASP A 168 7.41 -0.47 -20.78
N LEU A 169 7.60 -1.58 -20.05
CA LEU A 169 6.85 -1.93 -18.86
C LEU A 169 7.80 -2.04 -17.66
N ILE A 170 7.37 -1.51 -16.53
CA ILE A 170 8.15 -1.45 -15.29
C ILE A 170 7.43 -2.27 -14.21
N ALA A 171 7.99 -3.40 -13.81
CA ALA A 171 7.51 -4.19 -12.69
C ALA A 171 8.27 -3.82 -11.42
N ILE A 172 7.60 -3.78 -10.27
CA ILE A 172 8.21 -3.36 -9.00
C ILE A 172 7.95 -4.41 -7.94
N PHE A 173 9.02 -4.85 -7.23
CA PHE A 173 8.92 -5.75 -6.10
C PHE A 173 9.77 -5.28 -4.94
N ASP A 174 9.17 -5.21 -3.75
CA ASP A 174 9.89 -4.98 -2.49
C ASP A 174 10.65 -6.24 -2.07
N ALA A 175 11.61 -6.09 -1.17
CA ALA A 175 12.55 -7.13 -0.80
C ALA A 175 11.94 -8.36 -0.12
N ASP A 176 10.78 -8.21 0.51
CA ASP A 176 10.06 -9.27 1.21
C ASP A 176 9.12 -10.09 0.31
N PHE A 177 9.03 -9.76 -0.99
CA PHE A 177 8.19 -10.47 -1.96
C PHE A 177 8.92 -11.64 -2.62
N VAL A 178 8.14 -12.69 -2.94
CA VAL A 178 8.60 -13.88 -3.66
C VAL A 178 7.62 -14.16 -4.80
N PRO A 179 7.70 -13.41 -5.92
CA PRO A 179 6.79 -13.60 -7.04
C PRO A 179 6.97 -14.98 -7.67
N PRO A 180 5.88 -15.66 -8.10
CA PRO A 180 5.96 -16.93 -8.79
C PRO A 180 6.61 -16.77 -10.19
N PRO A 181 7.25 -17.83 -10.72
CA PRO A 181 7.98 -17.76 -11.98
C PRO A 181 7.14 -17.32 -13.19
N ASP A 182 5.86 -17.60 -13.21
CA ASP A 182 4.93 -17.26 -14.29
C ASP A 182 4.27 -15.88 -14.15
N TRP A 183 4.66 -15.10 -13.13
CA TRP A 183 4.02 -13.83 -12.80
C TRP A 183 4.06 -12.81 -13.95
N LEU A 184 5.24 -12.62 -14.59
CA LEU A 184 5.38 -11.69 -15.71
C LEU A 184 4.47 -12.09 -16.87
N MET A 185 4.41 -13.38 -17.22
CA MET A 185 3.57 -13.86 -18.30
C MET A 185 2.07 -13.69 -18.01
N LYS A 186 1.64 -13.81 -16.75
CA LYS A 186 0.25 -13.57 -16.35
C LYS A 186 -0.15 -12.10 -16.41
N VAL A 187 0.80 -11.18 -16.29
CA VAL A 187 0.53 -9.74 -16.18
C VAL A 187 0.72 -8.99 -17.50
N VAL A 188 1.76 -9.33 -18.25
CA VAL A 188 2.20 -8.56 -19.42
C VAL A 188 1.12 -8.39 -20.48
N HIS A 189 0.34 -9.43 -20.75
CA HIS A 189 -0.65 -9.42 -21.82
C HIS A 189 -1.83 -8.47 -21.58
N HIS A 190 -2.04 -7.98 -20.35
CA HIS A 190 -3.05 -6.97 -20.07
C HIS A 190 -2.69 -5.59 -20.67
N PHE A 191 -1.42 -5.36 -20.98
CA PHE A 191 -0.95 -4.13 -21.61
C PHE A 191 -1.13 -4.11 -23.14
N THR A 192 -1.71 -5.16 -23.74
CA THR A 192 -2.20 -5.11 -25.12
C THR A 192 -3.32 -4.09 -25.27
N GLU A 193 -4.05 -3.76 -24.22
CA GLU A 193 -4.95 -2.61 -24.18
C GLU A 193 -4.15 -1.33 -23.93
N PRO A 194 -4.09 -0.39 -24.92
CA PRO A 194 -3.25 0.82 -24.81
C PRO A 194 -3.65 1.74 -23.66
N SER A 195 -4.89 1.69 -23.21
CA SER A 195 -5.40 2.53 -22.12
C SER A 195 -4.98 2.07 -20.73
N ILE A 196 -4.44 0.85 -20.59
CA ILE A 196 -3.95 0.32 -19.29
C ILE A 196 -2.59 0.92 -18.97
N GLY A 197 -2.56 1.72 -17.92
CA GLY A 197 -1.34 2.33 -17.38
C GLY A 197 -0.70 1.51 -16.27
N MET A 198 -1.51 0.75 -15.50
CA MET A 198 -0.99 -0.05 -14.38
C MET A 198 -1.83 -1.31 -14.16
N VAL A 199 -1.14 -2.38 -13.78
CA VAL A 199 -1.75 -3.64 -13.34
C VAL A 199 -1.23 -3.96 -11.94
N GLN A 200 -2.14 -4.07 -10.96
CA GLN A 200 -1.85 -4.51 -9.60
C GLN A 200 -2.24 -5.98 -9.44
N THR A 201 -1.39 -6.77 -8.80
CA THR A 201 -1.71 -8.16 -8.43
C THR A 201 -2.00 -8.29 -6.94
N ARG A 202 -2.58 -9.43 -6.55
CA ARG A 202 -2.97 -9.68 -5.17
C ARG A 202 -1.76 -10.08 -4.33
N TRP A 203 -1.58 -9.41 -3.19
CA TRP A 203 -0.65 -9.89 -2.19
C TRP A 203 -1.22 -11.10 -1.46
N THR A 204 -0.37 -12.09 -1.26
CA THR A 204 -0.61 -13.24 -0.39
C THR A 204 0.54 -13.39 0.59
N HIS A 205 0.47 -14.36 1.51
CA HIS A 205 1.35 -14.35 2.68
C HIS A 205 2.06 -15.69 2.83
N LEU A 206 3.41 -15.66 2.83
CA LEU A 206 4.26 -16.85 2.99
C LEU A 206 4.11 -17.47 4.38
N ASN A 207 3.98 -16.64 5.40
CA ASN A 207 4.01 -17.03 6.81
C ASN A 207 2.70 -16.76 7.55
N ARG A 208 1.55 -16.79 6.83
CA ARG A 208 0.21 -16.53 7.39
C ARG A 208 -0.06 -17.25 8.71
N ASN A 209 0.32 -18.52 8.81
CA ASN A 209 0.01 -19.38 9.94
C ASN A 209 1.09 -19.39 11.02
N TYR A 210 2.08 -18.51 10.95
CA TYR A 210 3.21 -18.50 11.87
C TYR A 210 2.82 -18.07 13.29
N SER A 211 1.98 -17.05 13.43
CA SER A 211 1.53 -16.53 14.72
C SER A 211 0.11 -15.97 14.65
N PHE A 212 -0.48 -15.65 15.80
CA PHE A 212 -1.76 -14.95 15.87
C PHE A 212 -1.68 -13.57 15.18
N LEU A 213 -0.58 -12.86 15.35
CA LEU A 213 -0.37 -11.54 14.72
C LEU A 213 -0.36 -11.65 13.20
N THR A 214 0.41 -12.59 12.65
CA THR A 214 0.46 -12.79 11.18
C THR A 214 -0.90 -13.21 10.62
N GLN A 215 -1.72 -13.96 11.36
CA GLN A 215 -3.09 -14.29 10.93
C GLN A 215 -3.99 -13.05 10.90
N VAL A 216 -3.90 -12.19 11.91
CA VAL A 216 -4.70 -10.93 11.97
C VAL A 216 -4.28 -9.99 10.84
N GLU A 217 -3.00 -9.79 10.62
CA GLU A 217 -2.47 -8.97 9.52
C GLU A 217 -2.89 -9.53 8.16
N ALA A 218 -2.80 -10.83 7.96
CA ALA A 218 -3.27 -11.48 6.74
C ALA A 218 -4.77 -11.24 6.48
N ILE A 219 -5.62 -11.31 7.51
CA ILE A 219 -7.05 -11.02 7.39
C ILE A 219 -7.31 -9.56 6.99
N LEU A 220 -6.57 -8.61 7.58
CA LEU A 220 -6.71 -7.19 7.25
C LEU A 220 -6.28 -6.90 5.81
N LEU A 221 -5.14 -7.45 5.37
CA LEU A 221 -4.64 -7.31 4.01
C LEU A 221 -5.53 -8.04 2.99
N ASP A 222 -6.03 -9.24 3.31
CA ASP A 222 -7.02 -9.92 2.47
C ASP A 222 -8.30 -9.08 2.31
N GLY A 223 -8.75 -8.41 3.36
CA GLY A 223 -9.88 -7.48 3.29
C GLY A 223 -9.62 -6.31 2.33
N HIS A 224 -8.42 -5.75 2.38
CA HIS A 224 -7.98 -4.68 1.49
C HIS A 224 -7.89 -5.16 0.03
N PHE A 225 -7.14 -6.23 -0.24
CA PHE A 225 -6.93 -6.71 -1.61
C PHE A 225 -8.19 -7.34 -2.22
N VAL A 226 -8.89 -8.21 -1.50
CA VAL A 226 -10.04 -8.93 -2.06
C VAL A 226 -11.27 -8.04 -2.16
N LEU A 227 -11.63 -7.35 -1.07
CA LEU A 227 -12.88 -6.59 -1.03
C LEU A 227 -12.71 -5.16 -1.57
N GLU A 228 -11.71 -4.42 -1.11
CA GLU A 228 -11.57 -3.01 -1.47
C GLU A 228 -11.02 -2.85 -2.89
N HIS A 229 -9.84 -3.38 -3.21
CA HIS A 229 -9.29 -3.32 -4.57
C HIS A 229 -10.18 -4.05 -5.57
N GLY A 230 -10.66 -5.25 -5.23
CA GLY A 230 -11.59 -6.00 -6.07
C GLY A 230 -12.89 -5.25 -6.32
N GLY A 231 -13.45 -4.58 -5.32
CA GLY A 231 -14.66 -3.76 -5.42
C GLY A 231 -14.45 -2.52 -6.28
N ARG A 232 -13.38 -1.77 -6.04
CA ARG A 232 -13.03 -0.53 -6.79
C ARG A 232 -12.76 -0.83 -8.26
N SER A 233 -11.86 -1.77 -8.54
CA SER A 233 -11.49 -2.13 -9.91
C SER A 233 -12.69 -2.60 -10.73
N ARG A 234 -13.54 -3.48 -10.17
CA ARG A 234 -14.74 -3.99 -10.86
C ARG A 234 -15.82 -2.92 -11.07
N ALA A 235 -15.90 -1.95 -10.18
CA ALA A 235 -16.83 -0.83 -10.27
C ALA A 235 -16.32 0.31 -11.16
N GLY A 236 -15.09 0.23 -11.70
CA GLY A 236 -14.46 1.30 -12.46
C GLY A 236 -14.14 2.54 -11.62
N VAL A 237 -13.98 2.39 -10.30
CA VAL A 237 -13.60 3.46 -9.38
C VAL A 237 -12.08 3.48 -9.26
N PHE A 238 -11.50 4.65 -9.08
CA PHE A 238 -10.07 4.82 -8.88
C PHE A 238 -9.58 3.99 -7.69
N PHE A 239 -8.44 3.36 -7.87
CA PHE A 239 -7.71 2.68 -6.81
C PHE A 239 -6.20 2.89 -6.99
N ASN A 240 -5.43 2.67 -5.94
CA ASN A 240 -4.00 2.92 -5.95
C ASN A 240 -3.18 1.65 -6.24
N PHE A 241 -2.01 1.84 -6.80
CA PHE A 241 -0.89 0.91 -6.71
C PHE A 241 -0.43 0.85 -5.24
N ASN A 242 -0.08 -0.33 -4.75
CA ASN A 242 0.34 -0.50 -3.35
C ASN A 242 1.87 -0.55 -3.19
N GLY A 243 2.59 0.16 -4.03
CA GLY A 243 4.04 0.29 -3.99
C GLY A 243 4.81 -0.90 -4.53
N THR A 244 4.20 -2.10 -4.65
CA THR A 244 4.89 -3.34 -5.02
C THR A 244 3.92 -4.37 -5.64
N ALA A 245 4.48 -5.46 -6.20
CA ALA A 245 3.73 -6.54 -6.85
C ALA A 245 2.76 -6.03 -7.91
N GLY A 246 3.22 -5.11 -8.73
CA GLY A 246 2.48 -4.57 -9.86
C GLY A 246 3.40 -4.16 -11.00
N MET A 247 2.79 -3.88 -12.14
CA MET A 247 3.47 -3.47 -13.36
C MET A 247 2.86 -2.20 -13.90
N TRP A 248 3.70 -1.28 -14.34
CA TRP A 248 3.33 -0.02 -14.93
C TRP A 248 3.72 0.02 -16.40
N ARG A 249 2.92 0.69 -17.21
CA ARG A 249 3.38 1.22 -18.49
C ARG A 249 4.26 2.43 -18.22
N ARG A 250 5.48 2.44 -18.77
CA ARG A 250 6.44 3.55 -18.59
C ARG A 250 5.83 4.89 -19.01
N GLU A 251 5.16 4.93 -20.15
CA GLU A 251 4.47 6.12 -20.65
C GLU A 251 3.47 6.69 -19.63
N ALA A 252 2.75 5.84 -18.89
CA ALA A 252 1.82 6.29 -17.85
C ALA A 252 2.54 6.94 -16.66
N ILE A 253 3.72 6.43 -16.27
CA ILE A 253 4.57 7.07 -15.26
C ILE A 253 5.06 8.43 -15.76
N ASP A 254 5.58 8.49 -16.98
CA ASP A 254 6.16 9.70 -17.58
C ASP A 254 5.09 10.79 -17.74
N GLU A 255 3.94 10.47 -18.30
CA GLU A 255 2.82 11.42 -18.48
C GLU A 255 2.23 11.90 -17.15
N ALA A 256 2.25 11.07 -16.11
CA ALA A 256 1.84 11.47 -14.78
C ALA A 256 2.87 12.38 -14.07
N GLY A 257 4.06 12.61 -14.67
CA GLY A 257 5.11 13.47 -14.15
C GLY A 257 6.11 12.73 -13.26
N GLY A 258 6.28 11.40 -13.42
CA GLY A 258 7.27 10.57 -12.74
C GLY A 258 6.99 10.32 -11.26
N TRP A 259 7.93 9.64 -10.62
CA TRP A 259 7.91 9.41 -9.18
C TRP A 259 8.19 10.71 -8.44
N GLN A 260 7.34 11.05 -7.46
CA GLN A 260 7.51 12.24 -6.63
C GLN A 260 7.72 11.83 -5.16
N HIS A 261 8.63 12.51 -4.49
CA HIS A 261 9.06 12.18 -3.12
C HIS A 261 8.62 13.23 -2.08
N ASP A 262 7.84 14.20 -2.52
CA ASP A 262 7.29 15.26 -1.67
C ASP A 262 5.97 14.87 -1.00
N THR A 263 5.54 13.62 -1.20
CA THR A 263 4.37 13.01 -0.56
C THR A 263 4.79 11.82 0.31
N LEU A 264 3.96 11.44 1.31
CA LEU A 264 4.24 10.30 2.18
C LEU A 264 4.05 8.94 1.49
N THR A 265 3.25 8.91 0.43
CA THR A 265 2.86 7.70 -0.30
C THR A 265 3.02 7.95 -1.79
N GLU A 266 4.24 7.74 -2.28
CA GLU A 266 4.62 7.97 -3.67
C GLU A 266 3.79 7.15 -4.67
N ASP A 267 3.38 5.96 -4.26
CA ASP A 267 2.57 5.03 -5.02
C ASP A 267 1.13 5.51 -5.19
N THR A 268 0.53 5.98 -4.13
CA THR A 268 -0.83 6.54 -4.14
C THR A 268 -0.86 7.84 -4.95
N ASP A 269 0.09 8.73 -4.75
CA ASP A 269 0.22 9.99 -5.48
C ASP A 269 0.33 9.75 -7.00
N LEU A 270 1.29 8.93 -7.44
CA LEU A 270 1.44 8.57 -8.85
C LEU A 270 0.17 7.93 -9.41
N SER A 271 -0.46 7.05 -8.62
CA SER A 271 -1.70 6.37 -9.03
C SER A 271 -2.84 7.32 -9.35
N TYR A 272 -3.05 8.32 -8.50
CA TYR A 272 -4.10 9.31 -8.74
C TYR A 272 -3.74 10.24 -9.89
N ARG A 273 -2.50 10.69 -10.01
CA ARG A 273 -2.05 11.54 -11.12
C ARG A 273 -2.23 10.83 -12.47
N ALA A 274 -1.85 9.55 -12.57
CA ALA A 274 -2.02 8.77 -13.79
C ALA A 274 -3.50 8.59 -14.17
N GLN A 275 -4.36 8.23 -13.21
CA GLN A 275 -5.80 8.07 -13.48
C GLN A 275 -6.50 9.39 -13.83
N LEU A 276 -6.07 10.50 -13.23
CA LEU A 276 -6.56 11.84 -13.62
C LEU A 276 -6.14 12.25 -15.04
N LYS A 277 -5.07 11.67 -15.58
CA LYS A 277 -4.66 11.81 -16.98
C LYS A 277 -5.44 10.89 -17.93
N GLY A 278 -6.29 10.02 -17.40
CA GLY A 278 -7.13 9.12 -18.18
C GLY A 278 -6.64 7.67 -18.26
N TRP A 279 -5.49 7.35 -17.65
CA TRP A 279 -4.99 5.99 -17.60
C TRP A 279 -5.91 5.09 -16.78
N LYS A 280 -6.19 3.88 -17.28
CA LYS A 280 -6.96 2.88 -16.58
C LYS A 280 -6.04 1.94 -15.81
N PHE A 281 -6.54 1.48 -14.68
CA PHE A 281 -5.85 0.51 -13.83
C PHE A 281 -6.63 -0.80 -13.82
N LYS A 282 -5.91 -1.92 -13.80
CA LYS A 282 -6.49 -3.26 -13.71
C LYS A 282 -5.97 -3.96 -12.46
N TYR A 283 -6.88 -4.60 -11.73
CA TYR A 283 -6.53 -5.41 -10.57
C TYR A 283 -6.78 -6.89 -10.88
N LEU A 284 -5.73 -7.71 -10.74
CA LEU A 284 -5.77 -9.16 -10.97
C LEU A 284 -5.81 -9.89 -9.64
N GLN A 285 -7.03 -10.21 -9.19
CA GLN A 285 -7.24 -10.87 -7.91
C GLN A 285 -6.70 -12.32 -7.88
N ASP A 286 -6.68 -13.00 -9.04
CA ASP A 286 -6.28 -14.40 -9.17
C ASP A 286 -4.78 -14.58 -9.43
N VAL A 287 -4.06 -13.48 -9.69
CA VAL A 287 -2.60 -13.47 -9.80
C VAL A 287 -2.02 -13.10 -8.45
N GLU A 288 -1.47 -14.09 -7.76
CA GLU A 288 -0.93 -13.95 -6.41
C GLU A 288 0.55 -13.61 -6.43
N CYS A 289 0.97 -12.76 -5.48
CA CYS A 289 2.36 -12.46 -5.21
C CYS A 289 2.60 -12.58 -3.70
N PRO A 290 3.23 -13.67 -3.24
CA PRO A 290 3.46 -13.91 -1.82
C PRO A 290 4.50 -12.95 -1.24
N ALA A 291 4.22 -12.44 -0.04
CA ALA A 291 5.12 -11.63 0.77
C ALA A 291 5.28 -12.21 2.18
N GLU A 292 6.34 -11.83 2.86
CA GLU A 292 6.55 -12.21 4.26
C GLU A 292 5.90 -11.17 5.17
N LEU A 293 4.97 -11.62 6.02
CA LEU A 293 4.39 -10.78 7.05
C LEU A 293 5.36 -10.60 8.21
N PRO A 294 5.39 -9.43 8.88
CA PRO A 294 6.19 -9.20 10.08
C PRO A 294 5.88 -10.22 11.18
N ILE A 295 6.93 -10.86 11.70
CA ILE A 295 6.82 -11.82 12.79
C ILE A 295 7.00 -11.05 14.11
N TYR A 296 6.01 -11.05 14.99
CA TYR A 296 6.04 -10.39 16.31
C TYR A 296 6.21 -8.86 16.28
N GLY A 297 5.73 -8.15 15.30
CA GLY A 297 6.08 -6.75 15.30
C GLY A 297 7.61 -6.56 15.45
N SER A 298 8.45 -7.42 14.88
CA SER A 298 9.90 -7.33 14.93
C SER A 298 10.50 -7.35 13.54
N VAL A 299 11.34 -6.38 13.26
CA VAL A 299 12.25 -6.41 12.12
C VAL A 299 13.55 -7.06 12.59
N ARG A 300 14.05 -8.05 11.86
CA ARG A 300 15.38 -8.61 12.12
C ARG A 300 16.44 -7.59 11.72
N TYR A 301 16.97 -6.88 12.69
CA TYR A 301 18.16 -6.07 12.50
C TYR A 301 19.36 -6.71 13.20
N ARG A 302 20.48 -6.89 12.49
CA ARG A 302 21.81 -7.27 12.99
C ARG A 302 21.84 -8.49 13.95
N GLY A 303 21.22 -9.60 13.57
CA GLY A 303 21.33 -10.85 14.34
C GLY A 303 20.50 -10.91 15.63
N GLY A 304 19.65 -9.93 15.87
CA GLY A 304 18.70 -9.89 16.99
C GLY A 304 17.27 -9.65 16.52
N ILE A 305 16.31 -10.20 17.26
CA ILE A 305 14.88 -9.90 17.07
C ILE A 305 14.57 -8.71 17.98
N GLU A 306 14.37 -7.51 17.39
CA GLU A 306 13.80 -6.38 18.13
C GLU A 306 12.28 -6.36 17.96
N PRO A 307 11.49 -6.35 19.05
CA PRO A 307 10.03 -6.34 18.96
C PRO A 307 9.51 -5.03 18.37
N LEU A 308 8.71 -5.08 17.31
CA LEU A 308 7.96 -3.93 16.74
C LEU A 308 6.91 -3.36 17.73
N VAL A 309 6.56 -4.12 18.77
CA VAL A 309 5.72 -3.60 19.87
C VAL A 309 6.42 -2.45 20.61
N ARG A 310 7.75 -2.36 20.55
CA ARG A 310 8.50 -1.19 21.04
C ARG A 310 8.14 0.14 20.38
N PRO A 311 7.81 0.25 19.06
CA PRO A 311 7.41 1.54 18.50
C PRO A 311 6.24 2.20 19.24
N TRP A 312 5.28 1.43 19.70
CA TRP A 312 4.15 1.96 20.46
C TRP A 312 4.47 2.17 21.95
N GLN A 313 5.30 1.30 22.54
CA GLN A 313 5.68 1.41 23.95
C GLN A 313 6.84 2.39 24.19
N ASP A 314 7.82 2.45 23.27
CA ASP A 314 9.02 3.27 23.40
C ASP A 314 8.93 4.61 22.64
N GLY A 315 7.79 4.95 22.07
CA GLY A 315 7.59 6.17 21.29
C GLY A 315 8.41 6.19 19.99
N ALA A 316 8.69 5.04 19.37
CA ALA A 316 9.45 4.99 18.12
C ALA A 316 8.65 5.56 16.94
N ALA A 317 7.32 5.48 16.95
CA ALA A 317 6.49 6.27 16.05
C ALA A 317 6.75 7.78 16.27
N PHE A 318 6.90 8.22 17.53
CA PHE A 318 7.32 9.58 17.86
C PHE A 318 8.79 9.87 17.54
N ARG A 319 9.69 8.88 17.57
CA ARG A 319 11.08 9.05 17.11
C ARG A 319 11.13 9.22 15.60
N TRP A 320 10.43 8.39 14.85
CA TRP A 320 10.32 8.51 13.40
C TRP A 320 9.73 9.87 12.99
N VAL A 321 8.63 10.31 13.61
CA VAL A 321 8.08 11.65 13.45
C VAL A 321 9.09 12.73 13.87
N ARG A 322 9.85 12.50 14.95
CA ARG A 322 10.87 13.44 15.43
C ARG A 322 12.11 13.48 14.52
N GLU A 323 12.49 12.38 13.90
CA GLU A 323 13.60 12.31 12.93
C GLU A 323 13.20 12.97 11.61
N MET A 324 12.02 12.69 11.08
CA MET A 324 11.46 13.46 9.96
C MET A 324 11.39 14.97 10.27
N TYR A 325 10.97 15.33 11.48
CA TYR A 325 10.95 16.74 11.92
C TYR A 325 12.33 17.36 12.00
N ARG A 326 13.37 16.61 12.39
CA ARG A 326 14.76 17.09 12.39
C ARG A 326 15.35 17.25 11.00
N GLU A 327 15.03 16.35 10.09
CA GLU A 327 15.50 16.39 8.69
C GLU A 327 14.87 17.56 7.92
N HIS A 328 13.61 17.88 8.22
CA HIS A 328 12.84 18.92 7.52
C HIS A 328 12.79 20.26 8.26
N ARG A 329 13.56 20.44 9.34
CA ARG A 329 13.79 21.69 10.11
C ARG A 329 12.71 22.77 9.95
N GLY A 330 11.52 22.53 10.51
CA GLY A 330 10.60 23.63 10.82
C GLY A 330 9.70 24.10 9.69
N ASP A 331 9.61 23.40 8.58
CA ASP A 331 8.57 23.68 7.58
C ASP A 331 7.24 23.07 8.01
N TRP A 332 6.42 23.87 8.67
CA TRP A 332 5.11 23.52 9.18
C TRP A 332 4.04 23.38 8.08
N SER A 333 4.33 23.76 6.84
CA SER A 333 3.38 23.67 5.73
C SER A 333 2.97 22.23 5.43
N ARG A 334 3.80 21.25 5.79
CA ARG A 334 3.56 19.81 5.63
C ARG A 334 2.85 19.12 6.81
N TRP A 335 2.59 19.83 7.90
CA TRP A 335 1.91 19.23 9.06
C TRP A 335 0.50 18.74 8.76
N THR A 336 -0.17 19.36 7.81
CA THR A 336 -1.51 18.96 7.39
C THR A 336 -1.47 17.59 6.69
N GLU A 337 -0.43 17.31 5.92
CA GLU A 337 -0.23 16.04 5.22
C GLU A 337 0.18 14.91 6.18
N ILE A 338 1.09 15.20 7.12
CA ILE A 338 1.50 14.28 8.18
C ILE A 338 0.31 13.91 9.06
N ARG A 339 -0.55 14.86 9.38
CA ARG A 339 -1.77 14.65 10.17
C ARG A 339 -2.78 13.77 9.41
N GLN A 340 -2.95 13.99 8.11
CA GLN A 340 -3.82 13.16 7.28
C GLN A 340 -3.31 11.72 7.16
N ALA A 341 -2.00 11.48 7.19
CA ALA A 341 -1.41 10.14 7.13
C ALA A 341 -1.43 9.40 8.47
N ILE A 342 -1.44 10.12 9.60
CA ILE A 342 -1.62 9.53 10.94
C ILE A 342 -3.10 9.19 11.18
N ASP A 343 -4.01 9.96 10.58
CA ASP A 343 -5.46 9.80 10.69
C ASP A 343 -6.04 8.87 9.59
N ALA A 344 -5.22 8.39 8.63
CA ALA A 344 -5.57 7.44 7.57
C ALA A 344 -5.19 6.00 7.95
#